data_53bdeee644f06727855829c5d7eec448
#
_entry.id   53bdeee644f06727855829c5d7eec448
#
_cell.length_a   1.000
_cell.length_b   1.000
_cell.length_c   1.000
_cell.angle_alpha   90.00
_cell.angle_beta   90.00
_cell.angle_gamma   90.00
#
_symmetry.space_group_name_H-M   'P 1'
#
loop_
_entity.id
_entity.type
_entity.pdbx_description
1 polymer ?
#
loop_
_entity_poly.entity_id
_entity_poly.type
_entity_poly.pdbx_seq_one_letter_code
_entity_poly.pdbx_strand_id
1 'polypeptide(L)'
;VDTVAGAYAPADAELMIEGFGAAATRPVTLRANTLKATAEDIAAALGAAGIAHNPVAWYPDAFILPEAQVSDLWDLDIYRDGKIYLQSLSSMMPPLVLGAQAGEDILDMCAAPGGKTTQIAALTQGQAHLTACEMSIPRAEKLESNLHRQGAKNVPVMRIDARELDEFFRFDRILLDAPCTGTGTVISGNEKSLRGLTEQLLVKCARSQRALLDRAMGALKPGGTLVYST
;
A
#
# COMPACT_ATOMS: atom_id res chain seq x y z
N VAL A 1 -12.77 7.64 21.32
CA VAL A 1 -13.86 8.62 21.14
C VAL A 1 -13.42 9.99 21.66
N ASP A 2 -13.03 10.10 22.93
CA ASP A 2 -12.68 11.37 23.57
C ASP A 2 -11.53 12.10 22.87
N THR A 3 -10.51 11.37 22.42
CA THR A 3 -9.37 11.91 21.68
C THR A 3 -9.81 12.55 20.35
N VAL A 4 -10.71 11.89 19.62
CA VAL A 4 -11.25 12.39 18.35
C VAL A 4 -12.13 13.62 18.60
N ALA A 5 -13.04 13.55 19.58
CA ALA A 5 -13.92 14.65 19.94
C ALA A 5 -13.17 15.90 20.43
N GLY A 6 -11.99 15.73 21.03
CA GLY A 6 -11.14 16.84 21.50
C GLY A 6 -10.22 17.45 20.43
N ALA A 7 -9.99 16.72 19.30
CA ALA A 7 -9.03 17.12 18.27
C ALA A 7 -9.66 17.70 17.00
N TYR A 8 -10.95 17.45 16.75
CA TYR A 8 -11.64 17.81 15.51
C TYR A 8 -12.94 18.57 15.80
N ALA A 9 -13.44 19.29 14.79
CA ALA A 9 -14.77 19.91 14.88
C ALA A 9 -15.84 18.84 15.11
N PRO A 10 -16.93 19.13 15.86
CA PRO A 10 -17.93 18.13 16.25
C PRO A 10 -18.47 17.30 15.10
N ALA A 11 -18.79 17.92 13.96
CA ALA A 11 -19.30 17.22 12.79
C ALA A 11 -18.27 16.25 12.16
N ASP A 12 -17.00 16.65 12.10
CA ASP A 12 -15.91 15.81 11.59
C ASP A 12 -15.63 14.64 12.55
N ALA A 13 -15.66 14.90 13.85
CA ALA A 13 -15.49 13.89 14.88
C ALA A 13 -16.59 12.82 14.80
N GLU A 14 -17.84 13.23 14.57
CA GLU A 14 -18.99 12.34 14.43
C GLU A 14 -18.84 11.45 13.20
N LEU A 15 -18.50 12.02 12.03
CA LEU A 15 -18.21 11.28 10.80
C LEU A 15 -17.06 10.27 10.96
N MET A 16 -16.00 10.64 11.68
CA MET A 16 -14.89 9.73 11.97
C MET A 16 -15.32 8.55 12.84
N ILE A 17 -16.15 8.80 13.87
CA ILE A 17 -16.67 7.76 14.77
C ILE A 17 -17.59 6.81 14.01
N GLU A 18 -18.47 7.33 13.16
CA GLU A 18 -19.31 6.53 12.26
C GLU A 18 -18.46 5.68 11.31
N GLY A 19 -17.39 6.26 10.75
CA GLY A 19 -16.44 5.56 9.89
C GLY A 19 -15.76 4.36 10.57
N PHE A 20 -15.43 4.45 11.86
CA PHE A 20 -14.91 3.30 12.62
C PHE A 20 -15.98 2.19 12.79
N GLY A 21 -17.26 2.56 12.90
CA GLY A 21 -18.38 1.60 12.92
C GLY A 21 -18.51 0.88 11.57
N ALA A 22 -18.51 1.64 10.48
CA ALA A 22 -18.61 1.12 9.12
C ALA A 22 -17.39 0.28 8.68
N ALA A 23 -16.26 0.38 9.38
CA ALA A 23 -15.04 -0.35 9.05
C ALA A 23 -15.21 -1.89 9.06
N ALA A 24 -16.17 -2.41 9.82
CA ALA A 24 -16.47 -3.84 9.89
C ALA A 24 -17.11 -4.38 8.59
N THR A 25 -17.74 -3.52 7.80
CA THR A 25 -18.47 -3.86 6.56
C THR A 25 -17.79 -3.31 5.31
N ARG A 26 -16.48 -3.00 5.39
CA ARG A 26 -15.73 -2.52 4.23
C ARG A 26 -15.76 -3.58 3.13
N PRO A 27 -16.11 -3.19 1.89
CA PRO A 27 -16.07 -4.12 0.77
C PRO A 27 -14.63 -4.56 0.48
N VAL A 28 -14.50 -5.73 -0.08
CA VAL A 28 -13.21 -6.18 -0.62
C VAL A 28 -12.85 -5.29 -1.81
N THR A 29 -11.60 -4.88 -1.87
CA THR A 29 -11.07 -4.12 -3.01
C THR A 29 -9.81 -4.77 -3.53
N LEU A 30 -9.64 -4.71 -4.85
CA LEU A 30 -8.48 -5.26 -5.53
C LEU A 30 -8.07 -4.36 -6.71
N ARG A 31 -6.87 -4.55 -7.19
CA ARG A 31 -6.44 -4.01 -8.47
C ARG A 31 -5.99 -5.12 -9.41
N ALA A 32 -6.19 -4.94 -10.69
CA ALA A 32 -5.57 -5.72 -11.74
C ALA A 32 -4.04 -5.51 -11.69
N ASN A 33 -3.32 -6.56 -12.00
CA ASN A 33 -1.88 -6.49 -12.20
C ASN A 33 -1.58 -6.42 -13.71
N THR A 34 -1.37 -5.22 -14.21
CA THR A 34 -1.19 -4.94 -15.63
C THR A 34 0.10 -5.51 -16.22
N LEU A 35 0.99 -6.10 -15.40
CA LEU A 35 2.09 -6.94 -15.87
C LEU A 35 1.61 -8.31 -16.39
N LYS A 36 0.38 -8.73 -16.08
CA LYS A 36 -0.12 -10.09 -16.33
C LYS A 36 -1.50 -10.17 -16.97
N ALA A 37 -2.35 -9.18 -16.74
CA ALA A 37 -3.73 -9.19 -17.24
C ALA A 37 -4.26 -7.76 -17.30
N THR A 38 -5.18 -7.50 -18.21
CA THR A 38 -5.86 -6.20 -18.31
C THR A 38 -7.01 -6.11 -17.29
N ALA A 39 -7.52 -4.91 -17.06
CA ALA A 39 -8.70 -4.70 -16.22
C ALA A 39 -9.92 -5.43 -16.78
N GLU A 40 -10.08 -5.47 -18.10
CA GLU A 40 -11.15 -6.18 -18.82
C GLU A 40 -11.07 -7.69 -18.57
N ASP A 41 -9.87 -8.28 -18.62
CA ASP A 41 -9.65 -9.71 -18.31
C ASP A 41 -10.09 -10.03 -16.87
N ILE A 42 -9.77 -9.14 -15.93
CA ILE A 42 -10.15 -9.32 -14.53
C ILE A 42 -11.65 -9.17 -14.34
N ALA A 43 -12.29 -8.17 -14.97
CA ALA A 43 -13.75 -8.00 -14.93
C ALA A 43 -14.46 -9.22 -15.50
N ALA A 44 -14.00 -9.74 -16.62
CA ALA A 44 -14.57 -10.96 -17.24
C ALA A 44 -14.42 -12.18 -16.33
N ALA A 45 -13.25 -12.35 -15.68
CA ALA A 45 -13.00 -13.47 -14.77
C ALA A 45 -13.87 -13.38 -13.50
N LEU A 46 -14.03 -12.19 -12.92
CA LEU A 46 -14.92 -11.96 -11.78
C LEU A 46 -16.39 -12.25 -12.15
N GLY A 47 -16.84 -11.76 -13.33
CA GLY A 47 -18.19 -12.03 -13.85
C GLY A 47 -18.44 -13.52 -14.07
N ALA A 48 -17.49 -14.25 -14.66
CA ALA A 48 -17.58 -15.70 -14.86
C ALA A 48 -17.63 -16.48 -13.52
N ALA A 49 -17.01 -15.94 -12.47
CA ALA A 49 -17.09 -16.49 -11.11
C ALA A 49 -18.35 -16.07 -10.34
N GLY A 50 -19.25 -15.27 -10.95
CA GLY A 50 -20.45 -14.77 -10.30
C GLY A 50 -20.18 -13.70 -9.22
N ILE A 51 -19.00 -13.07 -9.23
CA ILE A 51 -18.62 -12.06 -8.24
C ILE A 51 -19.02 -10.67 -8.76
N ALA A 52 -19.95 -10.04 -8.05
CA ALA A 52 -20.35 -8.66 -8.33
C ALA A 52 -19.16 -7.71 -8.10
N HIS A 53 -18.92 -6.82 -9.06
CA HIS A 53 -17.80 -5.88 -9.01
C HIS A 53 -18.15 -4.55 -9.67
N ASN A 54 -17.57 -3.47 -9.14
CA ASN A 54 -17.70 -2.13 -9.67
C ASN A 54 -16.31 -1.54 -9.95
N PRO A 55 -16.10 -0.90 -11.11
CA PRO A 55 -14.85 -0.21 -11.40
C PRO A 55 -14.69 1.03 -10.50
N VAL A 56 -13.47 1.45 -10.26
CA VAL A 56 -13.13 2.66 -9.51
C VAL A 56 -12.87 3.79 -10.50
N ALA A 57 -13.66 4.86 -10.45
CA ALA A 57 -13.63 5.93 -11.45
C ALA A 57 -12.27 6.63 -11.62
N TRP A 58 -11.48 6.75 -10.53
CA TRP A 58 -10.17 7.41 -10.54
C TRP A 58 -8.99 6.47 -10.77
N TYR A 59 -9.22 5.13 -10.79
CA TYR A 59 -8.21 4.13 -11.09
C TYR A 59 -8.85 2.95 -11.85
N PRO A 60 -8.79 2.94 -13.20
CA PRO A 60 -9.49 1.94 -14.02
C PRO A 60 -9.10 0.49 -13.75
N ASP A 61 -7.87 0.26 -13.23
CA ASP A 61 -7.42 -1.08 -12.87
C ASP A 61 -7.94 -1.57 -11.51
N ALA A 62 -8.67 -0.73 -10.75
CA ALA A 62 -9.18 -1.06 -9.44
C ALA A 62 -10.67 -1.44 -9.46
N PHE A 63 -11.03 -2.38 -8.57
CA PHE A 63 -12.39 -2.87 -8.42
C PHE A 63 -12.82 -2.89 -6.95
N ILE A 64 -14.10 -2.60 -6.73
CA ILE A 64 -14.80 -2.77 -5.46
C ILE A 64 -15.72 -3.99 -5.61
N LEU A 65 -15.62 -4.92 -4.67
CA LEU A 65 -16.43 -6.13 -4.59
C LEU A 65 -17.39 -5.99 -3.41
N PRO A 66 -18.62 -5.50 -3.61
CA PRO A 66 -19.48 -5.07 -2.51
C PRO A 66 -19.95 -6.21 -1.61
N GLU A 67 -20.10 -7.42 -2.15
CA GLU A 67 -20.68 -8.57 -1.46
C GLU A 67 -19.68 -9.70 -1.21
N ALA A 68 -18.49 -9.63 -1.82
CA ALA A 68 -17.50 -10.70 -1.73
C ALA A 68 -16.74 -10.68 -0.40
N GLN A 69 -16.34 -11.88 0.02
CA GLN A 69 -15.33 -12.07 1.06
C GLN A 69 -13.95 -12.34 0.42
N VAL A 70 -12.89 -12.06 1.14
CA VAL A 70 -11.52 -12.35 0.66
C VAL A 70 -11.33 -13.84 0.33
N SER A 71 -11.98 -14.73 1.08
CA SER A 71 -11.97 -16.18 0.86
C SER A 71 -12.52 -16.59 -0.52
N ASP A 72 -13.47 -15.85 -1.07
CA ASP A 72 -14.12 -16.18 -2.35
C ASP A 72 -13.15 -16.02 -3.54
N LEU A 73 -12.06 -15.30 -3.31
CA LEU A 73 -11.03 -15.04 -4.33
C LEU A 73 -9.88 -16.05 -4.30
N TRP A 74 -9.64 -16.73 -3.17
CA TRP A 74 -8.44 -17.55 -2.98
C TRP A 74 -8.33 -18.71 -3.97
N ASP A 75 -9.47 -19.24 -4.40
CA ASP A 75 -9.53 -20.37 -5.31
C ASP A 75 -9.56 -19.96 -6.79
N LEU A 76 -9.65 -18.67 -7.10
CA LEU A 76 -9.63 -18.18 -8.46
C LEU A 76 -8.19 -18.15 -9.03
N ASP A 77 -8.06 -18.56 -10.29
CA ASP A 77 -6.76 -18.51 -10.99
C ASP A 77 -6.20 -17.10 -11.07
N ILE A 78 -7.05 -16.08 -11.20
CA ILE A 78 -6.61 -14.68 -11.21
C ILE A 78 -5.88 -14.28 -9.92
N TYR A 79 -6.26 -14.86 -8.78
CA TYR A 79 -5.58 -14.63 -7.50
C TYR A 79 -4.31 -15.46 -7.38
N ARG A 80 -4.38 -16.76 -7.68
CA ARG A 80 -3.25 -17.70 -7.59
C ARG A 80 -2.11 -17.31 -8.51
N ASP A 81 -2.43 -16.92 -9.74
CA ASP A 81 -1.46 -16.51 -10.76
C ASP A 81 -0.91 -15.10 -10.55
N GLY A 82 -1.43 -14.36 -9.55
CA GLY A 82 -1.02 -13.00 -9.27
C GLY A 82 -1.45 -11.99 -10.36
N LYS A 83 -2.58 -12.23 -11.02
CA LYS A 83 -3.20 -11.30 -11.97
C LYS A 83 -3.97 -10.18 -11.26
N ILE A 84 -4.26 -10.38 -9.97
CA ILE A 84 -4.84 -9.37 -9.07
C ILE A 84 -4.00 -9.20 -7.80
N TYR A 85 -4.16 -8.05 -7.15
CA TYR A 85 -3.63 -7.80 -5.81
C TYR A 85 -4.73 -7.21 -4.93
N LEU A 86 -5.00 -7.84 -3.78
CA LEU A 86 -5.94 -7.32 -2.79
C LEU A 86 -5.31 -6.12 -2.09
N GLN A 87 -5.92 -4.95 -2.21
CA GLN A 87 -5.37 -3.70 -1.70
C GLN A 87 -6.51 -2.73 -1.39
N SER A 88 -6.41 -1.99 -0.29
CA SER A 88 -7.37 -0.92 -0.01
C SER A 88 -7.22 0.23 -0.99
N LEU A 89 -8.32 0.89 -1.33
CA LEU A 89 -8.30 2.03 -2.26
C LEU A 89 -7.35 3.14 -1.78
N SER A 90 -7.34 3.44 -0.48
CA SER A 90 -6.42 4.42 0.10
C SER A 90 -4.95 4.04 -0.11
N SER A 91 -4.63 2.74 -0.01
CA SER A 91 -3.26 2.24 -0.24
C SER A 91 -2.85 2.27 -1.72
N MET A 92 -3.82 2.35 -2.65
CA MET A 92 -3.53 2.48 -4.08
C MET A 92 -3.16 3.91 -4.49
N MET A 93 -3.53 4.92 -3.70
CA MET A 93 -3.30 6.33 -4.02
C MET A 93 -1.82 6.74 -4.06
N PRO A 94 -0.97 6.40 -3.07
CA PRO A 94 0.40 6.90 -3.04
C PRO A 94 1.23 6.52 -4.28
N PRO A 95 1.19 5.29 -4.83
CA PRO A 95 1.87 4.95 -6.08
C PRO A 95 1.36 5.73 -7.29
N LEU A 96 0.05 6.06 -7.35
CA LEU A 96 -0.51 6.86 -8.44
C LEU A 96 -0.02 8.31 -8.36
N VAL A 97 -0.02 8.89 -7.15
CA VAL A 97 0.48 10.26 -6.91
C VAL A 97 1.98 10.34 -7.16
N LEU A 98 2.74 9.28 -6.89
CA LEU A 98 4.17 9.20 -7.20
C LEU A 98 4.43 9.43 -8.68
N GLY A 99 3.54 8.99 -9.56
CA GLY A 99 3.62 9.22 -10.99
C GLY A 99 4.89 8.65 -11.64
N ALA A 100 5.33 7.49 -11.16
CA ALA A 100 6.55 6.80 -11.60
C ALA A 100 6.57 6.57 -13.11
N GLN A 101 7.74 6.75 -13.74
CA GLN A 101 7.95 6.61 -15.17
C GLN A 101 8.97 5.50 -15.49
N ALA A 102 8.89 4.97 -16.71
CA ALA A 102 9.89 4.05 -17.23
C ALA A 102 11.30 4.67 -17.21
N GLY A 103 12.30 3.88 -16.83
CA GLY A 103 13.71 4.30 -16.79
C GLY A 103 14.11 5.14 -15.58
N GLU A 104 13.17 5.55 -14.71
CA GLU A 104 13.50 6.27 -13.48
C GLU A 104 14.05 5.32 -12.39
N ASP A 105 14.96 5.86 -11.57
CA ASP A 105 15.43 5.22 -10.35
C ASP A 105 14.42 5.50 -9.23
N ILE A 106 13.77 4.46 -8.70
CA ILE A 106 12.68 4.58 -7.75
C ILE A 106 13.00 3.80 -6.47
N LEU A 107 12.73 4.41 -5.32
CA LEU A 107 12.85 3.78 -4.02
C LEU A 107 11.49 3.65 -3.32
N ASP A 108 11.16 2.45 -2.85
CA ASP A 108 10.11 2.21 -1.86
C ASP A 108 10.77 1.94 -0.51
N MET A 109 10.70 2.91 0.42
CA MET A 109 11.47 2.89 1.66
C MET A 109 10.92 1.98 2.75
N CYS A 110 9.63 1.60 2.69
CA CYS A 110 8.97 0.76 3.70
C CYS A 110 8.05 -0.25 2.99
N ALA A 111 8.63 -1.07 2.12
CA ALA A 111 7.97 -1.73 1.01
C ALA A 111 7.01 -2.88 1.40
N ALA A 112 7.29 -3.60 2.49
CA ALA A 112 6.50 -4.78 2.81
C ALA A 112 5.05 -4.45 3.24
N PRO A 113 4.08 -5.26 2.79
CA PRO A 113 4.21 -6.57 2.13
C PRO A 113 4.32 -6.52 0.59
N GLY A 114 4.50 -5.36 -0.05
CA GLY A 114 4.75 -5.24 -1.48
C GLY A 114 3.58 -4.75 -2.33
N GLY A 115 2.46 -4.34 -1.71
CA GLY A 115 1.30 -3.84 -2.46
C GLY A 115 1.61 -2.61 -3.28
N LYS A 116 2.28 -1.62 -2.70
CA LYS A 116 2.67 -0.38 -3.38
C LYS A 116 3.83 -0.61 -4.34
N THR A 117 4.83 -1.39 -3.94
CA THR A 117 5.97 -1.78 -4.79
C THR A 117 5.52 -2.47 -6.07
N THR A 118 4.65 -3.48 -5.97
CA THR A 118 4.11 -4.20 -7.14
C THR A 118 3.18 -3.34 -7.99
N GLN A 119 2.53 -2.34 -7.40
CA GLN A 119 1.75 -1.35 -8.14
C GLN A 119 2.65 -0.43 -8.96
N ILE A 120 3.75 0.07 -8.39
CA ILE A 120 4.75 0.88 -9.12
C ILE A 120 5.32 0.06 -10.29
N ALA A 121 5.68 -1.20 -10.05
CA ALA A 121 6.16 -2.08 -11.11
C ALA A 121 5.13 -2.25 -12.24
N ALA A 122 3.85 -2.41 -11.91
CA ALA A 122 2.77 -2.50 -12.89
C ALA A 122 2.57 -1.19 -13.67
N LEU A 123 2.53 -0.05 -12.98
CA LEU A 123 2.36 1.28 -13.59
C LEU A 123 3.50 1.62 -14.57
N THR A 124 4.72 1.17 -14.29
CA THR A 124 5.90 1.38 -15.15
C THR A 124 6.14 0.23 -16.12
N GLN A 125 5.23 -0.75 -16.20
CA GLN A 125 5.38 -1.96 -17.01
C GLN A 125 6.71 -2.70 -16.76
N GLY A 126 7.21 -2.65 -15.51
CA GLY A 126 8.49 -3.23 -15.12
C GLY A 126 9.72 -2.55 -15.72
N GLN A 127 9.58 -1.35 -16.27
CA GLN A 127 10.66 -0.63 -16.97
C GLN A 127 11.38 0.41 -16.09
N ALA A 128 10.96 0.60 -14.84
CA ALA A 128 11.67 1.42 -13.87
C ALA A 128 12.75 0.61 -13.12
N HIS A 129 13.79 1.29 -12.63
CA HIS A 129 14.79 0.73 -11.73
C HIS A 129 14.30 0.82 -10.28
N LEU A 130 13.38 -0.07 -9.91
CA LEU A 130 12.71 -0.05 -8.63
C LEU A 130 13.52 -0.80 -7.57
N THR A 131 13.84 -0.12 -6.47
CA THR A 131 14.49 -0.70 -5.27
C THR A 131 13.51 -0.64 -4.10
N ALA A 132 13.46 -1.69 -3.29
CA ALA A 132 12.58 -1.80 -2.13
C ALA A 132 13.41 -2.00 -0.85
N CYS A 133 13.07 -1.32 0.24
CA CYS A 133 13.67 -1.51 1.56
C CYS A 133 12.65 -2.11 2.54
N GLU A 134 13.10 -3.08 3.33
CA GLU A 134 12.35 -3.62 4.47
C GLU A 134 13.32 -4.19 5.51
N MET A 135 13.26 -3.67 6.73
CA MET A 135 14.18 -4.06 7.81
C MET A 135 13.82 -5.39 8.49
N SER A 136 12.56 -5.77 8.47
CA SER A 136 12.07 -7.00 9.10
C SER A 136 12.24 -8.19 8.16
N ILE A 137 13.07 -9.16 8.53
CA ILE A 137 13.33 -10.35 7.71
C ILE A 137 12.02 -11.08 7.31
N PRO A 138 11.09 -11.40 8.22
CA PRO A 138 9.85 -12.08 7.83
C PRO A 138 8.97 -11.25 6.88
N ARG A 139 8.98 -9.91 7.02
CA ARG A 139 8.25 -9.03 6.13
C ARG A 139 8.93 -8.90 4.77
N ALA A 140 10.27 -8.88 4.73
CA ALA A 140 11.04 -8.89 3.49
C ALA A 140 10.80 -10.18 2.69
N GLU A 141 10.76 -11.34 3.33
CA GLU A 141 10.41 -12.61 2.68
C GLU A 141 8.99 -12.59 2.09
N LYS A 142 8.04 -11.98 2.81
CA LYS A 142 6.67 -11.80 2.29
C LYS A 142 6.65 -10.86 1.09
N LEU A 143 7.42 -9.78 1.15
CA LEU A 143 7.60 -8.85 0.03
C LEU A 143 8.16 -9.57 -1.20
N GLU A 144 9.26 -10.31 -1.06
CA GLU A 144 9.88 -11.07 -2.14
C GLU A 144 8.91 -12.09 -2.76
N SER A 145 8.16 -12.82 -1.91
CA SER A 145 7.12 -13.76 -2.35
C SER A 145 6.03 -13.05 -3.17
N ASN A 146 5.58 -11.86 -2.73
CA ASN A 146 4.58 -11.10 -3.46
C ASN A 146 5.13 -10.51 -4.76
N LEU A 147 6.37 -10.01 -4.78
CA LEU A 147 7.04 -9.54 -6.00
C LEU A 147 7.11 -10.68 -7.03
N HIS A 148 7.53 -11.86 -6.61
CA HIS A 148 7.61 -13.05 -7.48
C HIS A 148 6.22 -13.42 -8.01
N ARG A 149 5.21 -13.57 -7.13
CA ARG A 149 3.84 -13.93 -7.52
C ARG A 149 3.23 -12.91 -8.48
N GLN A 150 3.50 -11.62 -8.27
CA GLN A 150 2.99 -10.55 -9.14
C GLN A 150 3.81 -10.39 -10.44
N GLY A 151 4.95 -11.08 -10.57
CA GLY A 151 5.80 -10.96 -11.75
C GLY A 151 6.58 -9.65 -11.84
N ALA A 152 6.73 -8.94 -10.73
CA ALA A 152 7.59 -7.77 -10.61
C ALA A 152 9.06 -8.24 -10.56
N LYS A 153 9.68 -8.36 -11.73
CA LYS A 153 11.05 -8.83 -11.89
C LYS A 153 12.04 -7.69 -11.64
N ASN A 154 13.27 -8.07 -11.25
CA ASN A 154 14.39 -7.14 -11.10
C ASN A 154 14.13 -6.01 -10.07
N VAL A 155 13.40 -6.32 -9.01
CA VAL A 155 13.23 -5.42 -7.86
C VAL A 155 14.12 -5.92 -6.72
N PRO A 156 15.34 -5.37 -6.54
CA PRO A 156 16.19 -5.72 -5.41
C PRO A 156 15.51 -5.32 -4.09
N VAL A 157 15.49 -6.27 -3.14
CA VAL A 157 15.00 -6.04 -1.80
C VAL A 157 16.19 -5.87 -0.85
N MET A 158 16.42 -4.65 -0.41
CA MET A 158 17.41 -4.32 0.60
C MET A 158 16.82 -4.61 1.99
N ARG A 159 17.37 -5.62 2.68
CA ARG A 159 16.93 -6.02 4.03
C ARG A 159 17.63 -5.14 5.08
N ILE A 160 17.38 -3.84 5.02
CA ILE A 160 17.99 -2.82 5.87
C ILE A 160 16.93 -1.89 6.44
N ASP A 161 17.29 -1.19 7.50
CA ASP A 161 16.57 0.00 7.90
C ASP A 161 16.84 1.12 6.89
N ALA A 162 15.80 1.63 6.25
CA ALA A 162 15.96 2.66 5.23
C ALA A 162 16.56 3.99 5.78
N ARG A 163 16.60 4.18 7.10
CA ARG A 163 17.33 5.28 7.74
C ARG A 163 18.85 5.15 7.61
N GLU A 164 19.32 3.92 7.40
CA GLU A 164 20.73 3.54 7.24
C GLU A 164 21.14 3.41 5.77
N LEU A 165 20.25 3.77 4.83
CA LEU A 165 20.55 3.77 3.41
C LEU A 165 21.80 4.64 3.17
N ASP A 166 22.74 4.13 2.38
CA ASP A 166 23.99 4.84 2.07
C ASP A 166 23.72 6.20 1.44
N GLU A 167 24.52 7.21 1.81
CA GLU A 167 24.36 8.59 1.39
C GLU A 167 24.63 8.81 -0.12
N PHE A 168 25.26 7.85 -0.80
CA PHE A 168 25.51 7.92 -2.24
C PHE A 168 24.31 7.53 -3.10
N PHE A 169 23.32 6.82 -2.53
CA PHE A 169 22.10 6.52 -3.26
C PHE A 169 21.30 7.78 -3.59
N ARG A 170 20.85 7.87 -4.85
CA ARG A 170 20.00 8.96 -5.36
C ARG A 170 18.91 8.39 -6.24
N PHE A 171 17.67 8.87 -6.02
CA PHE A 171 16.50 8.41 -6.73
C PHE A 171 15.73 9.57 -7.36
N ASP A 172 15.11 9.31 -8.52
CA ASP A 172 14.22 10.25 -9.18
C ASP A 172 12.89 10.34 -8.42
N ARG A 173 12.45 9.20 -7.87
CA ARG A 173 11.22 9.13 -7.07
C ARG A 173 11.42 8.28 -5.83
N ILE A 174 10.79 8.74 -4.76
CA ILE A 174 10.79 8.00 -3.48
C ILE A 174 9.35 7.88 -2.97
N LEU A 175 8.94 6.64 -2.69
CA LEU A 175 7.74 6.36 -1.91
C LEU A 175 8.15 6.08 -0.47
N LEU A 176 7.63 6.88 0.45
CA LEU A 176 7.76 6.66 1.87
C LEU A 176 6.37 6.40 2.48
N ASP A 177 5.94 5.14 2.45
CA ASP A 177 4.76 4.70 3.22
C ASP A 177 5.22 4.35 4.64
N ALA A 178 5.26 5.39 5.47
CA ALA A 178 5.95 5.34 6.75
C ALA A 178 5.21 4.47 7.78
N PRO A 179 5.94 3.77 8.67
CA PRO A 179 5.31 3.00 9.73
C PRO A 179 4.48 3.89 10.64
N CYS A 180 3.26 3.46 10.95
CA CYS A 180 2.33 4.19 11.79
C CYS A 180 1.75 3.31 12.91
N THR A 181 0.89 3.88 13.73
CA THR A 181 0.22 3.18 14.83
C THR A 181 -0.84 2.19 14.36
N GLY A 182 -1.27 2.26 13.09
CA GLY A 182 -2.33 1.42 12.55
C GLY A 182 -3.74 1.85 12.94
N THR A 183 -3.94 3.09 13.39
CA THR A 183 -5.27 3.61 13.79
C THR A 183 -6.31 3.51 12.68
N GLY A 184 -5.91 3.62 11.41
CA GLY A 184 -6.77 3.44 10.25
C GLY A 184 -7.33 2.01 10.07
N THR A 185 -6.83 1.03 10.85
CA THR A 185 -7.30 -0.36 10.85
C THR A 185 -8.19 -0.70 12.05
N VAL A 186 -8.48 0.29 12.90
CA VAL A 186 -9.35 0.11 14.07
C VAL A 186 -10.79 -0.14 13.62
N ILE A 187 -11.42 -1.14 14.23
CA ILE A 187 -12.81 -1.51 14.02
C ILE A 187 -13.55 -1.33 15.34
N SER A 188 -14.61 -0.53 15.34
CA SER A 188 -15.44 -0.33 16.52
C SER A 188 -16.01 -1.67 17.00
N GLY A 189 -15.96 -1.91 18.33
CA GLY A 189 -16.40 -3.17 18.93
C GLY A 189 -15.38 -4.32 18.84
N ASN A 190 -14.24 -4.15 18.19
CA ASN A 190 -13.19 -5.15 18.15
C ASN A 190 -11.99 -4.72 19.00
N GLU A 191 -11.97 -5.13 20.27
CA GLU A 191 -10.90 -4.81 21.21
C GLU A 191 -9.50 -5.25 20.72
N LYS A 192 -9.42 -6.30 19.89
CA LYS A 192 -8.13 -6.76 19.35
C LYS A 192 -7.51 -5.72 18.41
N SER A 193 -8.34 -4.94 17.73
CA SER A 193 -7.86 -3.85 16.84
C SER A 193 -7.27 -2.66 17.61
N LEU A 194 -7.58 -2.53 18.89
CA LEU A 194 -7.06 -1.50 19.80
C LEU A 194 -5.79 -1.94 20.53
N ARG A 195 -5.48 -3.25 20.52
CA ARG A 195 -4.30 -3.75 21.24
C ARG A 195 -3.02 -3.21 20.63
N GLY A 196 -2.20 -2.63 21.49
CA GLY A 196 -0.91 -2.05 21.07
C GLY A 196 -0.97 -0.56 20.72
N LEU A 197 -2.14 0.06 20.64
CA LEU A 197 -2.25 1.52 20.53
C LEU A 197 -1.91 2.16 21.87
N THR A 198 -0.66 2.61 21.99
CA THR A 198 -0.14 3.26 23.19
C THR A 198 0.48 4.60 22.82
N GLU A 199 0.54 5.51 23.79
CA GLU A 199 1.24 6.80 23.62
C GLU A 199 2.72 6.59 23.27
N GLN A 200 3.35 5.58 23.86
CA GLN A 200 4.73 5.20 23.57
C GLN A 200 4.90 4.78 22.09
N LEU A 201 3.94 4.01 21.54
CA LEU A 201 3.96 3.64 20.12
C LEU A 201 3.79 4.87 19.24
N LEU A 202 2.91 5.80 19.60
CA LEU A 202 2.70 7.05 18.87
C LEU A 202 4.02 7.86 18.78
N VAL A 203 4.68 8.09 19.91
CA VAL A 203 5.96 8.81 19.98
C VAL A 203 7.05 8.08 19.18
N LYS A 204 7.10 6.75 19.28
CA LYS A 204 8.07 5.94 18.51
C LYS A 204 7.82 6.07 16.99
N CYS A 205 6.57 5.97 16.55
CA CYS A 205 6.23 6.14 15.14
C CYS A 205 6.57 7.53 14.64
N ALA A 206 6.19 8.59 15.36
CA ALA A 206 6.49 9.97 14.97
C ALA A 206 8.00 10.23 14.82
N ARG A 207 8.81 9.71 15.76
CA ARG A 207 10.28 9.81 15.68
C ARG A 207 10.83 9.06 14.46
N SER A 208 10.33 7.85 14.21
CA SER A 208 10.76 7.04 13.07
C SER A 208 10.38 7.69 11.75
N GLN A 209 9.16 8.20 11.64
CA GLN A 209 8.66 8.90 10.46
C GLN A 209 9.53 10.11 10.12
N ARG A 210 9.88 10.92 11.12
CA ARG A 210 10.75 12.06 10.90
C ARG A 210 12.13 11.66 10.39
N ALA A 211 12.77 10.67 11.01
CA ALA A 211 14.09 10.20 10.59
C ALA A 211 14.07 9.58 9.17
N LEU A 212 13.01 8.85 8.83
CA LEU A 212 12.81 8.32 7.47
C LEU A 212 12.63 9.44 6.46
N LEU A 213 11.83 10.46 6.79
CA LEU A 213 11.61 11.61 5.92
C LEU A 213 12.89 12.41 5.68
N ASP A 214 13.67 12.66 6.73
CA ASP A 214 14.97 13.36 6.63
C ASP A 214 15.92 12.56 5.70
N ARG A 215 15.94 11.22 5.84
CA ARG A 215 16.75 10.36 4.97
C ARG A 215 16.24 10.32 3.52
N ALA A 216 14.92 10.28 3.32
CA ALA A 216 14.30 10.34 2.00
C ALA A 216 14.70 11.63 1.26
N MET A 217 14.60 12.76 1.93
CA MET A 217 15.02 14.05 1.35
C MET A 217 16.49 14.06 0.95
N GLY A 218 17.38 13.44 1.75
CA GLY A 218 18.80 13.29 1.42
C GLY A 218 19.08 12.36 0.22
N ALA A 219 18.21 11.39 -0.02
CA ALA A 219 18.34 10.43 -1.13
C ALA A 219 17.62 10.87 -2.41
N LEU A 220 16.85 11.96 -2.38
CA LEU A 220 16.13 12.47 -3.53
C LEU A 220 17.06 13.26 -4.44
N LYS A 221 17.02 12.99 -5.75
CA LYS A 221 17.71 13.80 -6.77
C LYS A 221 17.09 15.21 -6.84
N PRO A 222 17.87 16.25 -7.21
CA PRO A 222 17.30 17.56 -7.52
C PRO A 222 16.21 17.45 -8.58
N GLY A 223 15.03 18.03 -8.32
CA GLY A 223 13.86 17.94 -9.20
C GLY A 223 13.07 16.63 -9.07
N GLY A 224 13.50 15.70 -8.20
CA GLY A 224 12.81 14.45 -7.94
C GLY A 224 11.49 14.63 -7.16
N THR A 225 10.71 13.57 -7.06
CA THR A 225 9.41 13.54 -6.35
C THR A 225 9.45 12.58 -5.17
N LEU A 226 9.06 13.08 -3.99
CA LEU A 226 8.82 12.28 -2.79
C LEU A 226 7.32 12.25 -2.50
N VAL A 227 6.76 11.05 -2.34
CA VAL A 227 5.40 10.86 -1.81
C VAL A 227 5.51 10.24 -0.43
N TYR A 228 4.98 10.98 0.55
CA TYR A 228 4.86 10.52 1.93
C TYR A 228 3.41 10.11 2.21
N SER A 229 3.24 8.92 2.78
CA SER A 229 1.96 8.38 3.26
C SER A 229 2.14 7.66 4.59
N THR A 230 1.06 7.53 5.34
CA THR A 230 1.05 6.82 6.62
C THR A 230 -0.37 6.39 6.99
#